data_c3f79a1c049d10b8c0f192090dd79851
#
_entry.id   c3f79a1c049d10b8c0f192090dd79851
#
_cell.length_a   1.000
_cell.length_b   1.000
_cell.length_c   1.000
_cell.angle_alpha   90.00
_cell.angle_beta   90.00
_cell.angle_gamma   90.00
#
_symmetry.space_group_name_H-M   'P 1'
#
loop_
_entity.id
_entity.type
_entity.pdbx_description
1 polymer ?
#
loop_
_entity_poly.entity_id
_entity_poly.type
_entity_poly.pdbx_seq_one_letter_code
_entity_poly.pdbx_strand_id
1 'polypeptide(L)'
;YADRVYQINLAIAGIAVSTVSLPILSKLIKNKKIHQANKIQNKSLELSLLLSLPASVALIIGSDEIVNALFGYGSFTEDDIEQTSLALQYFGYGIPAFAVLKIFANFFFARDNTMTPFKISSVVVIINVFISVLFFKQIGFVIIPIATTLSTWIGALYYLYTLLKNGYLRIESHFYTQLMK
;
A
#
# COMPACT_ATOMS: atom_id res chain seq x y z
N TYR A 1 -4.34 16.54 -7.30
CA TYR A 1 -4.71 16.93 -5.93
C TYR A 1 -4.94 15.67 -5.07
N ALA A 2 -5.85 14.76 -5.43
CA ALA A 2 -6.13 13.52 -4.68
C ALA A 2 -4.87 12.69 -4.34
N ASP A 3 -3.92 12.58 -5.26
CA ASP A 3 -2.66 11.87 -5.07
C ASP A 3 -1.82 12.45 -3.92
N ARG A 4 -1.83 13.77 -3.70
CA ARG A 4 -1.10 14.41 -2.59
C ARG A 4 -1.67 14.05 -1.23
N VAL A 5 -3.01 14.03 -1.12
CA VAL A 5 -3.69 13.69 0.14
C VAL A 5 -3.43 12.23 0.50
N TYR A 6 -3.55 11.34 -0.46
CA TYR A 6 -3.32 9.91 -0.25
C TYR A 6 -1.85 9.60 0.10
N GLN A 7 -0.87 10.31 -0.49
CA GLN A 7 0.57 10.12 -0.22
C GLN A 7 0.94 10.38 1.24
N ILE A 8 0.28 11.29 1.94
CA ILE A 8 0.52 11.56 3.37
C ILE A 8 0.24 10.30 4.20
N ASN A 9 -0.90 9.67 3.98
CA ASN A 9 -1.29 8.45 4.69
C ASN A 9 -0.35 7.27 4.38
N LEU A 10 0.08 7.17 3.11
CA LEU A 10 1.05 6.17 2.69
C LEU A 10 2.42 6.37 3.36
N ALA A 11 2.85 7.63 3.51
CA ALA A 11 4.12 7.94 4.17
C ALA A 11 4.14 7.46 5.62
N ILE A 12 3.04 7.64 6.35
CA ILE A 12 2.93 7.23 7.75
C ILE A 12 2.82 5.70 7.86
N ALA A 13 1.86 5.08 7.18
CA ALA A 13 1.55 3.66 7.35
C ALA A 13 2.56 2.72 6.67
N GLY A 14 3.10 3.11 5.52
CA GLY A 14 4.00 2.29 4.73
C GLY A 14 5.48 2.66 4.91
N ILE A 15 5.84 3.92 4.62
CA ILE A 15 7.24 4.35 4.54
C ILE A 15 7.88 4.41 5.92
N ALA A 16 7.22 4.99 6.93
CA ALA A 16 7.81 5.12 8.28
C ALA A 16 8.10 3.75 8.90
N VAL A 17 7.11 2.83 8.88
CA VAL A 17 7.30 1.46 9.38
C VAL A 17 8.39 0.72 8.61
N SER A 18 8.40 0.88 7.29
CA SER A 18 9.37 0.30 6.36
C SER A 18 10.80 0.74 6.67
N THR A 19 11.00 2.04 6.86
CA THR A 19 12.33 2.64 7.12
C THR A 19 12.94 2.14 8.43
N VAL A 20 12.13 1.98 9.46
CA VAL A 20 12.60 1.48 10.78
C VAL A 20 12.85 -0.03 10.74
N SER A 21 11.99 -0.79 10.07
CA SER A 21 12.09 -2.25 10.09
C SER A 21 13.22 -2.81 9.24
N LEU A 22 13.57 -2.18 8.11
CA LEU A 22 14.57 -2.70 7.17
C LEU A 22 15.95 -2.93 7.78
N PRO A 23 16.61 -1.96 8.49
CA PRO A 23 17.93 -2.17 9.06
C PRO A 23 17.92 -3.24 10.16
N ILE A 24 16.84 -3.31 10.95
CA ILE A 24 16.68 -4.33 12.00
C ILE A 24 16.61 -5.73 11.37
N LEU A 25 15.78 -5.89 10.34
CA LEU A 25 15.62 -7.15 9.61
C LEU A 25 16.92 -7.59 8.95
N SER A 26 17.62 -6.68 8.27
CA SER A 26 18.90 -6.98 7.62
C SER A 26 19.94 -7.48 8.63
N LYS A 27 20.03 -6.85 9.81
CA LYS A 27 20.92 -7.28 10.88
C LYS A 27 20.56 -8.66 11.44
N LEU A 28 19.28 -8.93 11.66
CA LEU A 28 18.81 -10.21 12.19
C LEU A 28 19.03 -11.36 11.19
N ILE A 29 18.78 -11.11 9.91
CA ILE A 29 18.97 -12.09 8.85
C ILE A 29 20.44 -12.41 8.65
N LYS A 30 21.32 -11.41 8.61
CA LYS A 30 22.79 -11.60 8.54
C LYS A 30 23.31 -12.42 9.72
N ASN A 31 22.76 -12.22 10.91
CA ASN A 31 23.13 -12.96 12.12
C ASN A 31 22.40 -14.32 12.25
N LYS A 32 21.70 -14.78 11.20
CA LYS A 32 20.94 -16.06 11.16
C LYS A 32 19.87 -16.18 12.27
N LYS A 33 19.41 -15.08 12.85
CA LYS A 33 18.37 -15.04 13.89
C LYS A 33 16.97 -15.02 13.25
N ILE A 34 16.64 -16.06 12.49
CA ILE A 34 15.43 -16.12 11.63
C ILE A 34 14.15 -16.01 12.43
N HIS A 35 14.05 -16.63 13.61
CA HIS A 35 12.84 -16.52 14.46
C HIS A 35 12.58 -15.07 14.89
N GLN A 36 13.63 -14.33 15.29
CA GLN A 36 13.51 -12.91 15.66
C GLN A 36 13.16 -12.06 14.42
N ALA A 37 13.73 -12.37 13.25
CA ALA A 37 13.38 -11.69 12.01
C ALA A 37 11.90 -11.88 11.67
N ASN A 38 11.36 -13.11 11.77
CA ASN A 38 9.93 -13.37 11.54
C ASN A 38 9.04 -12.59 12.51
N LYS A 39 9.39 -12.49 13.78
CA LYS A 39 8.67 -11.68 14.77
C LYS A 39 8.61 -10.20 14.38
N ILE A 40 9.73 -9.63 13.95
CA ILE A 40 9.79 -8.25 13.47
C ILE A 40 8.96 -8.07 12.19
N GLN A 41 9.01 -9.03 11.25
CA GLN A 41 8.19 -9.01 10.03
C GLN A 41 6.69 -8.96 10.35
N ASN A 42 6.21 -9.87 11.22
CA ASN A 42 4.80 -9.89 11.62
C ASN A 42 4.39 -8.59 12.33
N LYS A 43 5.22 -8.08 13.25
CA LYS A 43 4.95 -6.82 13.95
C LYS A 43 4.93 -5.61 13.00
N SER A 44 5.79 -5.57 11.99
CA SER A 44 5.79 -4.51 10.98
C SER A 44 4.53 -4.54 10.12
N LEU A 45 4.07 -5.74 9.75
CA LEU A 45 2.80 -5.91 9.03
C LEU A 45 1.59 -5.48 9.88
N GLU A 46 1.54 -5.91 11.12
CA GLU A 46 0.49 -5.54 12.08
C GLU A 46 0.41 -4.02 12.26
N LEU A 47 1.54 -3.37 12.54
CA LEU A 47 1.60 -1.93 12.71
C LEU A 47 1.20 -1.17 11.43
N SER A 48 1.67 -1.64 10.27
CA SER A 48 1.34 -1.03 8.99
C SER A 48 -0.16 -1.14 8.68
N LEU A 49 -0.78 -2.30 8.95
CA LEU A 49 -2.22 -2.50 8.78
C LEU A 49 -3.03 -1.67 9.79
N LEU A 50 -2.60 -1.64 11.05
CA LEU A 50 -3.27 -0.86 12.11
C LEU A 50 -3.30 0.63 11.78
N LEU A 51 -2.27 1.17 11.14
CA LEU A 51 -2.23 2.57 10.71
C LEU A 51 -2.97 2.81 9.39
N SER A 52 -2.87 1.86 8.44
CA SER A 52 -3.44 2.02 7.11
C SER A 52 -4.95 1.80 7.04
N LEU A 53 -5.52 0.90 7.87
CA LEU A 53 -6.95 0.61 7.84
C LEU A 53 -7.82 1.79 8.28
N PRO A 54 -7.56 2.46 9.44
CA PRO A 54 -8.32 3.65 9.81
C PRO A 54 -8.18 4.79 8.80
N ALA A 55 -6.96 4.99 8.27
CA ALA A 55 -6.70 6.00 7.24
C ALA A 55 -7.47 5.71 5.94
N SER A 56 -7.53 4.43 5.54
CA SER A 56 -8.33 3.98 4.40
C SER A 56 -9.81 4.30 4.60
N VAL A 57 -10.38 3.92 5.74
CA VAL A 57 -11.78 4.19 6.08
C VAL A 57 -12.08 5.69 6.08
N ALA A 58 -11.19 6.50 6.68
CA ALA A 58 -11.34 7.95 6.71
C ALA A 58 -11.37 8.57 5.30
N LEU A 59 -10.50 8.10 4.38
CA LEU A 59 -10.49 8.59 3.00
C LEU A 59 -11.67 8.06 2.16
N ILE A 60 -12.18 6.87 2.46
CA ILE A 60 -13.35 6.33 1.74
C ILE A 60 -14.62 7.07 2.12
N ILE A 61 -14.83 7.33 3.42
CA ILE A 61 -16.06 7.95 3.94
C ILE A 61 -16.00 9.47 3.84
N GLY A 62 -14.84 10.07 4.15
CA GLY A 62 -14.67 11.52 4.25
C GLY A 62 -14.03 12.16 3.02
N SER A 63 -14.01 11.50 1.86
CA SER A 63 -13.36 12.03 0.66
C SER A 63 -13.90 13.40 0.24
N ASP A 64 -15.23 13.57 0.25
CA ASP A 64 -15.89 14.81 -0.16
C ASP A 64 -15.58 15.96 0.79
N GLU A 65 -15.70 15.73 2.09
CA GLU A 65 -15.41 16.73 3.12
C GLU A 65 -13.92 17.12 3.12
N ILE A 66 -13.03 16.14 2.95
CA ILE A 66 -11.59 16.38 2.90
C ILE A 66 -11.22 17.22 1.67
N VAL A 67 -11.74 16.86 0.49
CA VAL A 67 -11.45 17.60 -0.75
C VAL A 67 -12.06 19.00 -0.68
N ASN A 68 -13.29 19.12 -0.23
CA ASN A 68 -13.95 20.43 -0.09
C ASN A 68 -13.22 21.34 0.90
N ALA A 69 -12.80 20.79 2.06
CA ALA A 69 -12.07 21.57 3.06
C ALA A 69 -10.68 22.01 2.60
N LEU A 70 -9.99 21.20 1.79
CA LEU A 70 -8.63 21.50 1.32
C LEU A 70 -8.59 22.32 0.03
N PHE A 71 -9.55 22.13 -0.87
CA PHE A 71 -9.52 22.65 -2.23
C PHE A 71 -10.81 23.38 -2.66
N GLY A 72 -11.90 23.35 -1.87
CA GLY A 72 -13.21 23.91 -2.20
C GLY A 72 -13.27 25.43 -2.15
N TYR A 73 -12.22 26.13 -2.62
CA TYR A 73 -12.15 27.59 -2.69
C TYR A 73 -11.41 28.06 -3.95
N GLY A 74 -11.62 29.32 -4.29
CA GLY A 74 -10.99 29.95 -5.47
C GLY A 74 -11.67 29.51 -6.77
N SER A 75 -10.92 29.01 -7.72
CA SER A 75 -11.40 28.58 -9.04
C SER A 75 -11.76 27.10 -9.13
N PHE A 76 -11.77 26.38 -7.99
CA PHE A 76 -12.12 24.96 -7.96
C PHE A 76 -13.64 24.83 -8.02
N THR A 77 -14.16 24.15 -9.05
CA THR A 77 -15.60 24.00 -9.27
C THR A 77 -16.19 22.82 -8.48
N GLU A 78 -17.51 22.75 -8.36
CA GLU A 78 -18.19 21.61 -7.74
C GLU A 78 -17.88 20.30 -8.47
N ASP A 79 -17.80 20.32 -9.80
CA ASP A 79 -17.40 19.15 -10.61
C ASP A 79 -15.95 18.72 -10.31
N ASP A 80 -15.03 19.67 -10.12
CA ASP A 80 -13.65 19.38 -9.71
C ASP A 80 -13.60 18.72 -8.32
N ILE A 81 -14.45 19.17 -7.39
CA ILE A 81 -14.57 18.57 -6.05
C ILE A 81 -15.07 17.13 -6.18
N GLU A 82 -16.18 16.90 -6.86
CA GLU A 82 -16.77 15.57 -7.04
C GLU A 82 -15.77 14.60 -7.64
N GLN A 83 -15.11 14.97 -8.72
CA GLN A 83 -14.17 14.13 -9.42
C GLN A 83 -12.89 13.85 -8.61
N THR A 84 -12.41 14.85 -7.87
CA THR A 84 -11.24 14.69 -7.00
C THR A 84 -11.58 13.80 -5.80
N SER A 85 -12.78 13.93 -5.25
CA SER A 85 -13.28 13.11 -4.16
C SER A 85 -13.43 11.65 -4.56
N LEU A 86 -14.02 11.38 -5.73
CA LEU A 86 -14.09 10.03 -6.29
C LEU A 86 -12.69 9.42 -6.47
N ALA A 87 -11.75 10.18 -7.01
CA ALA A 87 -10.37 9.71 -7.15
C ALA A 87 -9.73 9.40 -5.78
N LEU A 88 -9.95 10.26 -4.78
CA LEU A 88 -9.44 10.08 -3.42
C LEU A 88 -10.07 8.85 -2.75
N GLN A 89 -11.37 8.62 -2.93
CA GLN A 89 -12.08 7.45 -2.44
C GLN A 89 -11.47 6.15 -3.00
N TYR A 90 -11.23 6.08 -4.32
CA TYR A 90 -10.60 4.92 -4.93
C TYR A 90 -9.17 4.69 -4.45
N PHE A 91 -8.38 5.75 -4.24
CA PHE A 91 -7.08 5.63 -3.59
C PHE A 91 -7.20 5.14 -2.14
N GLY A 92 -8.25 5.53 -1.43
CA GLY A 92 -8.55 5.05 -0.08
C GLY A 92 -8.58 3.53 0.00
N TYR A 93 -9.25 2.85 -0.94
CA TYR A 93 -9.25 1.38 -1.03
C TYR A 93 -7.86 0.78 -1.29
N GLY A 94 -6.93 1.55 -1.83
CA GLY A 94 -5.57 1.12 -2.13
C GLY A 94 -4.59 1.25 -0.96
N ILE A 95 -4.86 2.10 0.05
CA ILE A 95 -3.91 2.41 1.13
C ILE A 95 -3.38 1.16 1.83
N PRO A 96 -4.21 0.20 2.28
CA PRO A 96 -3.69 -1.01 2.95
C PRO A 96 -2.79 -1.83 2.03
N ALA A 97 -3.17 -1.96 0.75
CA ALA A 97 -2.38 -2.70 -0.23
C ALA A 97 -1.02 -2.04 -0.47
N PHE A 98 -0.97 -0.71 -0.61
CA PHE A 98 0.27 0.05 -0.75
C PHE A 98 1.18 -0.09 0.47
N ALA A 99 0.61 0.01 1.67
CA ALA A 99 1.35 -0.12 2.91
C ALA A 99 2.00 -1.50 3.03
N VAL A 100 1.22 -2.56 2.81
CA VAL A 100 1.68 -3.95 2.84
C VAL A 100 2.72 -4.23 1.75
N LEU A 101 2.51 -3.71 0.53
CA LEU A 101 3.45 -3.87 -0.58
C LEU A 101 4.84 -3.31 -0.24
N LYS A 102 4.90 -2.14 0.42
CA LYS A 102 6.17 -1.55 0.90
C LYS A 102 6.86 -2.43 1.93
N ILE A 103 6.12 -2.97 2.89
CA ILE A 103 6.64 -3.88 3.91
C ILE A 103 7.17 -5.18 3.28
N PHE A 104 6.42 -5.77 2.35
CA PHE A 104 6.84 -6.99 1.68
C PHE A 104 8.10 -6.79 0.83
N ALA A 105 8.24 -5.66 0.14
CA ALA A 105 9.45 -5.33 -0.59
C ALA A 105 10.68 -5.31 0.33
N ASN A 106 10.55 -4.75 1.54
CA ASN A 106 11.62 -4.74 2.53
C ASN A 106 12.06 -6.12 2.99
N PHE A 107 11.15 -7.10 3.02
CA PHE A 107 11.53 -8.46 3.38
C PHE A 107 12.46 -9.11 2.37
N PHE A 108 12.37 -8.71 1.10
CA PHE A 108 13.32 -9.09 0.07
C PHE A 108 14.61 -8.27 0.15
N PHE A 109 14.52 -6.95 0.32
CA PHE A 109 15.69 -6.08 0.44
C PHE A 109 16.57 -6.47 1.63
N ALA A 110 15.97 -6.85 2.77
CA ALA A 110 16.71 -7.33 3.94
C ALA A 110 17.51 -8.62 3.68
N ARG A 111 17.22 -9.32 2.57
CA ARG A 111 17.92 -10.53 2.11
C ARG A 111 18.83 -10.27 0.91
N ASP A 112 19.15 -9.01 0.64
CA ASP A 112 19.92 -8.56 -0.52
C ASP A 112 19.30 -8.97 -1.87
N ASN A 113 18.00 -9.29 -1.88
CA ASN A 113 17.25 -9.64 -3.08
C ASN A 113 16.49 -8.42 -3.61
N THR A 114 17.09 -7.69 -4.53
CA THR A 114 16.48 -6.54 -5.21
C THR A 114 15.75 -6.92 -6.49
N MET A 115 16.10 -8.06 -7.09
CA MET A 115 15.58 -8.51 -8.37
C MET A 115 14.10 -8.90 -8.28
N THR A 116 13.68 -9.57 -7.20
CA THR A 116 12.28 -9.98 -7.03
C THR A 116 11.35 -8.76 -6.89
N PRO A 117 11.63 -7.78 -6.02
CA PRO A 117 10.86 -6.53 -5.97
C PRO A 117 10.81 -5.80 -7.30
N PHE A 118 11.92 -5.72 -8.02
CA PHE A 118 11.95 -5.08 -9.33
C PHE A 118 10.99 -5.75 -10.33
N LYS A 119 11.03 -7.09 -10.44
CA LYS A 119 10.15 -7.84 -11.34
C LYS A 119 8.67 -7.63 -10.97
N ILE A 120 8.33 -7.72 -9.67
CA ILE A 120 6.95 -7.55 -9.21
C ILE A 120 6.46 -6.13 -9.48
N SER A 121 7.28 -5.12 -9.17
CA SER A 121 6.92 -3.72 -9.43
C SER A 121 6.75 -3.44 -10.94
N SER A 122 7.59 -4.03 -11.79
CA SER A 122 7.44 -3.92 -13.24
C SER A 122 6.11 -4.51 -13.73
N VAL A 123 5.72 -5.68 -13.21
CA VAL A 123 4.42 -6.30 -13.53
C VAL A 123 3.27 -5.43 -13.06
N VAL A 124 3.33 -4.87 -11.84
CA VAL A 124 2.31 -3.96 -11.30
C VAL A 124 2.13 -2.74 -12.19
N VAL A 125 3.24 -2.11 -12.64
CA VAL A 125 3.20 -0.96 -13.54
C VAL A 125 2.59 -1.33 -14.89
N ILE A 126 2.97 -2.46 -15.49
CA ILE A 126 2.40 -2.93 -16.76
C ILE A 126 0.90 -3.14 -16.64
N ILE A 127 0.43 -3.81 -15.57
CA ILE A 127 -1.00 -4.03 -15.32
C ILE A 127 -1.73 -2.70 -15.14
N ASN A 128 -1.16 -1.77 -14.37
CA ASN A 128 -1.72 -0.44 -14.16
C ASN A 128 -1.92 0.31 -15.49
N VAL A 129 -0.87 0.40 -16.31
CA VAL A 129 -0.92 1.07 -17.61
C VAL A 129 -1.92 0.38 -18.54
N PHE A 130 -1.92 -0.95 -18.58
CA PHE A 130 -2.83 -1.72 -19.41
C PHE A 130 -4.29 -1.46 -19.07
N ILE A 131 -4.67 -1.53 -17.78
CA ILE A 131 -6.03 -1.25 -17.31
C ILE A 131 -6.40 0.21 -17.60
N SER A 132 -5.50 1.15 -17.29
CA SER A 132 -5.75 2.58 -17.52
C SER A 132 -6.03 2.89 -18.98
N VAL A 133 -5.20 2.40 -19.91
CA VAL A 133 -5.37 2.66 -21.35
C VAL A 133 -6.63 2.00 -21.90
N LEU A 134 -6.93 0.77 -21.45
CA LEU A 134 -8.07 0.00 -21.95
C LEU A 134 -9.42 0.67 -21.61
N PHE A 135 -9.55 1.19 -20.40
CA PHE A 135 -10.81 1.72 -19.89
C PHE A 135 -10.89 3.25 -19.85
N PHE A 136 -9.82 3.96 -20.23
CA PHE A 136 -9.80 5.43 -20.19
C PHE A 136 -10.94 6.08 -20.99
N LYS A 137 -11.25 5.55 -22.17
CA LYS A 137 -12.32 6.08 -23.02
C LYS A 137 -13.73 5.89 -22.44
N GLN A 138 -13.90 4.92 -21.55
CA GLN A 138 -15.23 4.56 -20.99
C GLN A 138 -15.49 5.26 -19.65
N ILE A 139 -14.44 5.36 -18.80
CA ILE A 139 -14.57 5.80 -17.40
C ILE A 139 -13.94 7.19 -17.19
N GLY A 140 -13.13 7.66 -18.15
CA GLY A 140 -12.41 8.92 -18.00
C GLY A 140 -11.21 8.80 -17.05
N PHE A 141 -10.81 9.92 -16.43
CA PHE A 141 -9.59 9.95 -15.64
C PHE A 141 -9.68 9.16 -14.31
N VAL A 142 -10.88 8.90 -13.79
CA VAL A 142 -11.11 8.12 -12.55
C VAL A 142 -10.61 6.69 -12.69
N ILE A 143 -10.40 6.18 -13.91
CA ILE A 143 -9.78 4.87 -14.13
C ILE A 143 -8.37 4.79 -13.58
N ILE A 144 -7.63 5.91 -13.50
CA ILE A 144 -6.23 5.93 -13.02
C ILE A 144 -6.12 5.50 -11.55
N PRO A 145 -6.85 6.09 -10.59
CA PRO A 145 -6.86 5.59 -9.22
C PRO A 145 -7.41 4.18 -9.07
N ILE A 146 -8.42 3.80 -9.87
CA ILE A 146 -8.96 2.43 -9.87
C ILE A 146 -7.88 1.43 -10.32
N ALA A 147 -7.24 1.68 -11.46
CA ALA A 147 -6.19 0.83 -12.00
C ALA A 147 -5.00 0.73 -11.03
N THR A 148 -4.64 1.85 -10.40
CA THR A 148 -3.56 1.90 -9.41
C THR A 148 -3.89 1.05 -8.19
N THR A 149 -5.09 1.15 -7.66
CA THR A 149 -5.55 0.35 -6.52
C THR A 149 -5.57 -1.14 -6.85
N LEU A 150 -6.19 -1.52 -7.98
CA LEU A 150 -6.27 -2.92 -8.40
C LEU A 150 -4.88 -3.53 -8.65
N SER A 151 -4.02 -2.83 -9.39
CA SER A 151 -2.66 -3.32 -9.68
C SER A 151 -1.83 -3.47 -8.41
N THR A 152 -2.02 -2.58 -7.42
CA THR A 152 -1.33 -2.65 -6.13
C THR A 152 -1.81 -3.85 -5.30
N TRP A 153 -3.10 -4.14 -5.26
CA TRP A 153 -3.63 -5.34 -4.63
C TRP A 153 -3.08 -6.62 -5.27
N ILE A 154 -3.06 -6.69 -6.61
CA ILE A 154 -2.44 -7.80 -7.34
C ILE A 154 -0.96 -7.94 -6.97
N GLY A 155 -0.23 -6.83 -6.92
CA GLY A 155 1.18 -6.79 -6.50
C GLY A 155 1.38 -7.28 -5.07
N ALA A 156 0.55 -6.84 -4.12
CA ALA A 156 0.63 -7.26 -2.72
C ALA A 156 0.37 -8.77 -2.57
N LEU A 157 -0.62 -9.31 -3.28
CA LEU A 157 -0.90 -10.75 -3.30
C LEU A 157 0.24 -11.55 -3.94
N TYR A 158 0.85 -11.03 -5.00
CA TYR A 158 1.99 -11.69 -5.65
C TYR A 158 3.23 -11.67 -4.75
N TYR A 159 3.49 -10.58 -4.04
CA TYR A 159 4.53 -10.54 -3.00
C TYR A 159 4.28 -11.57 -1.91
N LEU A 160 3.05 -11.61 -1.37
CA LEU A 160 2.67 -12.56 -0.33
C LEU A 160 2.91 -14.01 -0.79
N TYR A 161 2.42 -14.37 -1.97
CA TYR A 161 2.64 -15.69 -2.57
C TYR A 161 4.13 -16.03 -2.64
N THR A 162 4.96 -15.11 -3.15
CA THR A 162 6.39 -15.32 -3.31
C THR A 162 7.11 -15.44 -1.97
N LEU A 163 6.71 -14.66 -0.95
CA LEU A 163 7.26 -14.75 0.40
C LEU A 163 6.94 -16.08 1.08
N LEU A 164 5.71 -16.56 0.95
CA LEU A 164 5.28 -17.84 1.49
C LEU A 164 5.97 -19.00 0.78
N LYS A 165 6.03 -18.98 -0.55
CA LYS A 165 6.70 -20.01 -1.37
C LYS A 165 8.19 -20.14 -1.02
N ASN A 166 8.88 -19.02 -0.78
CA ASN A 166 10.30 -19.02 -0.41
C ASN A 166 10.54 -19.27 1.08
N GLY A 167 9.50 -19.42 1.89
CA GLY A 167 9.62 -19.57 3.35
C GLY A 167 10.20 -18.34 4.06
N TYR A 168 10.11 -17.16 3.42
CA TYR A 168 10.64 -15.90 3.96
C TYR A 168 9.71 -15.24 4.97
N LEU A 169 8.45 -15.62 4.99
CA LEU A 169 7.44 -15.16 5.94
C LEU A 169 6.74 -16.37 6.54
N ARG A 170 6.64 -16.41 7.87
CA ARG A 170 5.78 -17.32 8.61
C ARG A 170 4.80 -16.48 9.40
N ILE A 171 3.51 -16.61 9.06
CA ILE A 171 2.44 -15.90 9.77
C ILE A 171 2.22 -16.64 11.09
N GLU A 172 2.48 -15.97 12.21
CA GLU A 172 2.25 -16.54 13.55
C GLU A 172 0.73 -16.48 13.88
N SER A 173 0.21 -17.52 14.54
CA SER A 173 -1.22 -17.59 14.94
C SER A 173 -1.68 -16.43 15.82
N HIS A 174 -0.76 -15.78 16.52
CA HIS A 174 -1.02 -14.60 17.33
C HIS A 174 -1.46 -13.37 16.50
N PHE A 175 -1.09 -13.31 15.24
CA PHE A 175 -1.48 -12.26 14.29
C PHE A 175 -3.00 -12.20 14.10
N TYR A 176 -3.66 -13.35 13.99
CA TYR A 176 -5.13 -13.40 13.84
C TYR A 176 -5.87 -12.97 15.12
N THR A 177 -5.31 -13.22 16.29
CA THR A 177 -5.94 -12.89 17.58
C THR A 177 -5.87 -11.40 17.93
N GLN A 178 -4.90 -10.67 17.40
CA GLN A 178 -4.74 -9.23 17.63
C GLN A 178 -5.53 -8.39 16.62
N LEU A 179 -5.72 -8.84 15.39
CA LEU A 179 -6.56 -8.17 14.39
C LEU A 179 -8.06 -8.23 14.71
N MET A 180 -8.49 -9.19 15.55
CA MET A 180 -9.89 -9.37 15.94
C MET A 180 -10.24 -8.76 17.30
N LYS A 181 -9.30 -8.10 17.97
CA LYS A 181 -9.53 -7.32 19.20
C LYS A 181 -9.50 -5.82 18.91
#